data_ad3fdb00a7237c1046d3822d8e471168
#
_entry.id   ad3fdb00a7237c1046d3822d8e471168
#
_cell.length_a   1.000
_cell.length_b   1.000
_cell.length_c   1.000
_cell.angle_alpha   90.00
_cell.angle_beta   90.00
_cell.angle_gamma   90.00
#
_symmetry.space_group_name_H-M   'P 1'
#
loop_
_entity.id
_entity.type
_entity.pdbx_description
1 polymer ?
#
loop_
_entity_poly.entity_id
_entity_poly.type
_entity_poly.pdbx_seq_one_letter_code
_entity_poly.pdbx_strand_id
1 'polypeptide(L)'
;MYDVKQLVKMVYSIQLYSAILIVIACLMVFIDSSRKWKKTMPRYFMKGGWLTFSLVLLVALLALVGFDRLFLYFHLVSFSNDLWILDPRHDYLIAMFPQGFFFDCTVAISVLTLLEGAFFGLLPRLLRLLKIV
;
A
#
# COMPACT_ATOMS: atom_id res chain seq x y z
N MET A 1 5.80 4.41 22.40
CA MET A 1 4.83 3.31 22.10
C MET A 1 3.39 3.81 21.90
N TYR A 2 2.93 4.85 22.59
CA TYR A 2 1.55 5.38 22.42
C TYR A 2 1.31 5.89 20.98
N ASP A 3 2.24 6.67 20.43
CA ASP A 3 2.11 7.30 19.11
C ASP A 3 2.09 6.27 17.97
N VAL A 4 2.93 5.24 18.05
CA VAL A 4 2.92 4.12 17.10
C VAL A 4 1.57 3.39 17.14
N LYS A 5 1.00 3.17 18.33
CA LYS A 5 -0.34 2.56 18.46
C LYS A 5 -1.43 3.42 17.82
N GLN A 6 -1.35 4.75 17.95
CA GLN A 6 -2.30 5.66 17.30
C GLN A 6 -2.15 5.63 15.79
N LEU A 7 -0.91 5.67 15.27
CA LEU A 7 -0.63 5.56 13.84
C LEU A 7 -1.20 4.26 13.25
N VAL A 8 -0.96 3.13 13.92
CA VAL A 8 -1.49 1.82 13.49
C VAL A 8 -3.02 1.82 13.49
N LYS A 9 -3.67 2.37 14.52
CA LYS A 9 -5.14 2.49 14.54
C LYS A 9 -5.68 3.34 13.41
N MET A 10 -5.02 4.45 13.09
CA MET A 10 -5.38 5.31 11.97
C MET A 10 -5.28 4.56 10.64
N VAL A 11 -4.21 3.81 10.42
CA VAL A 11 -4.02 2.99 9.22
C VAL A 11 -5.11 1.93 9.08
N TYR A 12 -5.45 1.21 10.17
CA TYR A 12 -6.55 0.24 10.14
C TYR A 12 -7.92 0.90 9.86
N SER A 13 -8.16 2.09 10.40
CA SER A 13 -9.39 2.83 10.11
C SER A 13 -9.47 3.21 8.64
N ILE A 14 -8.39 3.75 8.06
CA ILE A 14 -8.31 4.08 6.63
C ILE A 14 -8.53 2.84 5.78
N GLN A 15 -7.91 1.71 6.14
CA GLN A 15 -8.08 0.44 5.44
C GLN A 15 -9.54 -0.04 5.47
N LEU A 16 -10.20 0.02 6.64
CA LEU A 16 -11.60 -0.38 6.78
C LEU A 16 -12.52 0.52 5.94
N TYR A 17 -12.38 1.84 6.03
CA TYR A 17 -13.18 2.77 5.23
C TYR A 17 -12.95 2.58 3.73
N SER A 18 -11.71 2.37 3.31
CA SER A 18 -11.37 2.10 1.91
C SER A 18 -12.03 0.79 1.42
N ALA A 19 -12.00 -0.26 2.23
CA ALA A 19 -12.66 -1.53 1.90
C ALA A 19 -14.18 -1.35 1.76
N ILE A 20 -14.83 -0.63 2.68
CA ILE A 20 -16.25 -0.33 2.61
C ILE A 20 -16.59 0.46 1.33
N LEU A 21 -15.81 1.50 1.00
CA LEU A 21 -16.01 2.28 -0.22
C LEU A 21 -15.85 1.44 -1.49
N ILE A 22 -14.87 0.53 -1.54
CA ILE A 22 -14.70 -0.40 -2.67
C ILE A 22 -15.93 -1.30 -2.81
N VAL A 23 -16.42 -1.87 -1.71
CA VAL A 23 -17.62 -2.74 -1.73
C VAL A 23 -18.84 -1.95 -2.24
N ILE A 24 -19.06 -0.74 -1.74
CA ILE A 24 -20.17 0.11 -2.18
C ILE A 24 -20.03 0.45 -3.68
N ALA A 25 -18.84 0.83 -4.14
CA ALA A 25 -18.59 1.12 -5.54
C ALA A 25 -18.84 -0.10 -6.44
N CYS A 26 -18.40 -1.28 -6.00
CA CYS A 26 -18.66 -2.54 -6.69
C CYS A 26 -20.17 -2.83 -6.79
N LEU A 27 -20.92 -2.67 -5.70
CA LEU A 27 -22.36 -2.86 -5.67
C LEU A 27 -23.09 -1.86 -6.60
N MET A 28 -22.69 -0.58 -6.58
CA MET A 28 -23.28 0.43 -7.48
C MET A 28 -23.07 0.07 -8.95
N VAL A 29 -21.85 -0.34 -9.33
CA VAL A 29 -21.59 -0.77 -10.73
C VAL A 29 -22.37 -2.05 -11.08
N PHE A 30 -22.54 -2.95 -10.13
CA PHE A 30 -23.33 -4.17 -10.35
C PHE A 30 -24.80 -3.85 -10.58
N ILE A 31 -25.39 -2.93 -9.81
CA ILE A 31 -26.80 -2.53 -9.90
C ILE A 31 -27.06 -1.72 -11.19
N ASP A 32 -26.23 -0.71 -11.46
CA ASP A 32 -26.39 0.21 -12.60
C ASP A 32 -26.14 -0.48 -13.96
N SER A 33 -25.23 -1.43 -14.01
CA SER A 33 -24.75 -2.04 -15.24
C SER A 33 -25.04 -3.54 -15.34
N SER A 34 -26.23 -3.99 -14.96
CA SER A 34 -26.59 -5.42 -14.82
C SER A 34 -26.18 -6.37 -15.96
N ARG A 35 -26.08 -5.88 -17.21
CA ARG A 35 -25.53 -6.65 -18.35
C ARG A 35 -24.08 -6.30 -18.72
N LYS A 36 -23.55 -5.12 -18.33
CA LYS A 36 -22.24 -4.63 -18.74
C LYS A 36 -21.20 -4.70 -17.61
N TRP A 37 -21.57 -5.08 -16.39
CA TRP A 37 -20.68 -5.09 -15.23
C TRP A 37 -19.41 -5.92 -15.47
N LYS A 38 -19.52 -7.06 -16.18
CA LYS A 38 -18.38 -7.93 -16.52
C LYS A 38 -17.28 -7.20 -17.32
N LYS A 39 -17.66 -6.20 -18.13
CA LYS A 39 -16.69 -5.37 -18.92
C LYS A 39 -16.26 -4.13 -18.15
N THR A 40 -17.11 -3.60 -17.29
CA THR A 40 -16.88 -2.33 -16.59
C THR A 40 -15.98 -2.52 -15.37
N MET A 41 -16.26 -3.53 -14.54
CA MET A 41 -15.46 -3.85 -13.34
C MET A 41 -13.96 -4.05 -13.63
N PRO A 42 -13.56 -4.90 -14.57
CA PRO A 42 -12.13 -5.12 -14.83
C PRO A 42 -11.39 -3.84 -15.26
N ARG A 43 -12.10 -2.89 -15.90
CA ARG A 43 -11.51 -1.60 -16.29
C ARG A 43 -11.19 -0.72 -15.08
N TYR A 44 -12.06 -0.71 -14.06
CA TYR A 44 -11.79 0.04 -12.82
C TYR A 44 -10.63 -0.58 -12.04
N PHE A 45 -10.61 -1.91 -11.92
CA PHE A 45 -9.49 -2.62 -11.30
C PHE A 45 -8.17 -2.39 -12.05
N MET A 46 -8.20 -2.36 -13.38
CA MET A 46 -7.03 -2.04 -14.20
C MET A 46 -6.48 -0.64 -13.90
N LYS A 47 -7.36 0.37 -13.84
CA LYS A 47 -6.93 1.75 -13.53
C LYS A 47 -6.34 1.85 -12.11
N GLY A 48 -7.01 1.24 -11.13
CA GLY A 48 -6.52 1.16 -9.75
C GLY A 48 -5.20 0.42 -9.66
N GLY A 49 -5.09 -0.74 -10.31
CA GLY A 49 -3.87 -1.55 -10.33
C GLY A 49 -2.67 -0.79 -10.89
N TRP A 50 -2.82 -0.11 -12.02
CA TRP A 50 -1.73 0.70 -12.60
C TRP A 50 -1.39 1.92 -11.76
N LEU A 51 -2.38 2.56 -11.12
CA LEU A 51 -2.12 3.66 -10.18
C LEU A 51 -1.32 3.18 -8.98
N THR A 52 -1.74 2.08 -8.35
CA THR A 52 -1.02 1.46 -7.23
C THR A 52 0.40 1.06 -7.64
N PHE A 53 0.55 0.39 -8.79
CA PHE A 53 1.85 0.00 -9.33
C PHE A 53 2.79 1.22 -9.47
N SER A 54 2.31 2.30 -10.09
CA SER A 54 3.12 3.50 -10.32
C SER A 54 3.53 4.20 -9.01
N LEU A 55 2.61 4.32 -8.05
CA LEU A 55 2.89 4.94 -6.76
C LEU A 55 3.89 4.12 -5.94
N VAL A 56 3.68 2.81 -5.87
CA VAL A 56 4.58 1.92 -5.11
C VAL A 56 5.94 1.82 -5.78
N LEU A 57 6.00 1.79 -7.11
CA LEU A 57 7.27 1.84 -7.84
C LEU A 57 8.07 3.10 -7.51
N LEU A 58 7.40 4.26 -7.46
CA LEU A 58 8.04 5.52 -7.07
C LEU A 58 8.61 5.42 -5.65
N VAL A 59 7.82 4.96 -4.67
CA VAL A 59 8.28 4.80 -3.29
C VAL A 59 9.43 3.80 -3.18
N ALA A 60 9.34 2.67 -3.89
CA ALA A 60 10.40 1.66 -3.93
C ALA A 60 11.71 2.22 -4.50
N LEU A 61 11.65 3.00 -5.58
CA LEU A 61 12.83 3.65 -6.16
C LEU A 61 13.44 4.66 -5.18
N LEU A 62 12.62 5.46 -4.51
CA LEU A 62 13.09 6.39 -3.48
C LEU A 62 13.76 5.66 -2.31
N ALA A 63 13.21 4.51 -1.90
CA ALA A 63 13.79 3.68 -0.85
C ALA A 63 15.15 3.09 -1.27
N LEU A 64 15.30 2.65 -2.53
CA LEU A 64 16.57 2.11 -3.04
C LEU A 64 17.65 3.18 -3.18
N VAL A 65 17.28 4.42 -3.51
CA VAL A 65 18.25 5.53 -3.69
C VAL A 65 18.71 6.14 -2.36
N GLY A 66 17.82 6.19 -1.36
CA GLY A 66 18.13 6.88 -0.11
C GLY A 66 17.17 6.54 1.02
N PHE A 67 17.17 5.29 1.47
CA PHE A 67 16.27 4.81 2.54
C PHE A 67 16.41 5.63 3.83
N ASP A 68 17.62 6.05 4.20
CA ASP A 68 17.84 6.86 5.41
C ASP A 68 17.02 8.15 5.40
N ARG A 69 16.96 8.83 4.26
CA ARG A 69 16.18 10.06 4.09
C ARG A 69 14.69 9.76 4.10
N LEU A 70 14.26 8.70 3.39
CA LEU A 70 12.87 8.28 3.36
C LEU A 70 12.38 7.91 4.76
N PHE A 71 13.18 7.18 5.51
CA PHE A 71 12.91 6.77 6.88
C PHE A 71 12.81 7.98 7.83
N LEU A 72 13.71 8.94 7.69
CA LEU A 72 13.67 10.20 8.43
C LEU A 72 12.40 10.99 8.12
N TYR A 73 12.09 11.21 6.84
CA TYR A 73 10.88 11.95 6.44
C TYR A 73 9.59 11.27 6.90
N PHE A 74 9.55 9.95 6.85
CA PHE A 74 8.42 9.19 7.41
C PHE A 74 8.20 9.53 8.89
N HIS A 75 9.25 9.55 9.70
CA HIS A 75 9.14 9.88 11.11
C HIS A 75 8.74 11.34 11.36
N LEU A 76 9.35 12.27 10.64
CA LEU A 76 9.01 13.71 10.75
C LEU A 76 7.55 14.01 10.38
N VAL A 77 6.98 13.28 9.43
CA VAL A 77 5.56 13.46 9.02
C VAL A 77 4.61 12.71 9.94
N SER A 78 5.03 11.55 10.46
CA SER A 78 4.16 10.66 11.24
C SER A 78 4.08 11.03 12.72
N PHE A 79 5.11 11.68 13.25
CA PHE A 79 5.22 11.99 14.68
C PHE A 79 5.46 13.48 14.91
N SER A 80 4.76 14.05 15.89
CA SER A 80 4.88 15.46 16.28
C SER A 80 5.89 15.70 17.42
N ASN A 81 6.63 14.66 17.81
CA ASN A 81 7.60 14.68 18.91
C ASN A 81 8.87 13.94 18.50
N ASP A 82 9.92 14.05 19.32
CA ASP A 82 11.24 13.47 19.08
C ASP A 82 11.44 12.11 19.79
N LEU A 83 10.39 11.48 20.33
CA LEU A 83 10.47 10.22 21.06
C LEU A 83 10.81 9.01 20.19
N TRP A 84 10.82 9.18 18.88
CA TRP A 84 11.25 8.17 17.90
C TRP A 84 12.78 8.15 17.70
N ILE A 85 13.49 9.19 18.19
CA ILE A 85 14.96 9.23 18.15
C ILE A 85 15.50 8.37 19.29
N LEU A 86 15.84 7.11 18.97
CA LEU A 86 16.27 6.11 19.93
C LEU A 86 17.80 5.96 19.91
N ASP A 87 18.42 5.72 21.09
CA ASP A 87 19.84 5.41 21.21
C ASP A 87 20.03 3.88 21.27
N PRO A 88 20.75 3.27 20.31
CA PRO A 88 20.99 1.82 20.30
C PRO A 88 21.70 1.28 21.54
N ARG A 89 22.34 2.14 22.34
CA ARG A 89 23.03 1.75 23.56
C ARG A 89 22.10 1.54 24.75
N HIS A 90 20.93 2.16 24.73
CA HIS A 90 20.00 2.20 25.84
C HIS A 90 18.59 1.67 25.47
N ASP A 91 18.25 1.74 24.19
CA ASP A 91 16.89 1.40 23.70
C ASP A 91 16.87 0.03 23.03
N TYR A 92 16.34 -0.96 23.70
CA TYR A 92 16.21 -2.33 23.20
C TYR A 92 15.41 -2.41 21.87
N LEU A 93 14.49 -1.49 21.63
CA LEU A 93 13.66 -1.50 20.42
C LEU A 93 14.50 -1.36 19.14
N ILE A 94 15.41 -0.38 19.11
CA ILE A 94 16.27 -0.17 17.94
C ILE A 94 17.40 -1.21 17.85
N ALA A 95 17.76 -1.82 18.98
CA ALA A 95 18.71 -2.93 18.99
C ALA A 95 18.07 -4.20 18.38
N MET A 96 16.78 -4.44 18.62
CA MET A 96 16.04 -5.58 18.05
C MET A 96 15.58 -5.34 16.61
N PHE A 97 15.22 -4.12 16.26
CA PHE A 97 14.72 -3.73 14.94
C PHE A 97 15.58 -2.59 14.37
N PRO A 98 16.80 -2.88 13.90
CA PRO A 98 17.66 -1.87 13.29
C PRO A 98 17.06 -1.35 11.98
N GLN A 99 17.55 -0.20 11.51
CA GLN A 99 17.04 0.44 10.29
C GLN A 99 17.07 -0.49 9.06
N GLY A 100 18.04 -1.37 8.95
CA GLY A 100 18.11 -2.38 7.89
C GLY A 100 16.92 -3.31 7.86
N PHE A 101 16.38 -3.69 9.01
CA PHE A 101 15.14 -4.49 9.10
C PHE A 101 13.95 -3.77 8.42
N PHE A 102 13.82 -2.46 8.67
CA PHE A 102 12.74 -1.68 8.04
C PHE A 102 12.95 -1.51 6.53
N PHE A 103 14.20 -1.42 6.08
CA PHE A 103 14.53 -1.43 4.66
C PHE A 103 14.08 -2.74 4.00
N ASP A 104 14.46 -3.88 4.57
CA ASP A 104 14.07 -5.20 4.05
C ASP A 104 12.56 -5.39 4.01
N CYS A 105 11.86 -4.98 5.08
CA CYS A 105 10.39 -4.97 5.10
C CYS A 105 9.80 -4.08 4.01
N THR A 106 10.36 -2.88 3.79
CA THR A 106 9.89 -1.97 2.75
C THR A 106 10.06 -2.57 1.36
N VAL A 107 11.20 -3.21 1.09
CA VAL A 107 11.45 -3.90 -0.18
C VAL A 107 10.48 -5.07 -0.36
N ALA A 108 10.31 -5.92 0.64
CA ALA A 108 9.40 -7.06 0.57
C ALA A 108 7.95 -6.63 0.31
N ILE A 109 7.44 -5.65 1.06
CA ILE A 109 6.09 -5.11 0.89
C ILE A 109 5.95 -4.47 -0.50
N SER A 110 6.96 -3.70 -0.96
CA SER A 110 6.94 -3.08 -2.27
C SER A 110 6.85 -4.11 -3.40
N VAL A 111 7.64 -5.18 -3.34
CA VAL A 111 7.60 -6.26 -4.34
C VAL A 111 6.23 -6.93 -4.39
N LEU A 112 5.67 -7.30 -3.23
CA LEU A 112 4.35 -7.93 -3.15
C LEU A 112 3.25 -7.00 -3.71
N THR A 113 3.27 -5.72 -3.35
CA THR A 113 2.28 -4.75 -3.83
C THR A 113 2.44 -4.42 -5.31
N LEU A 114 3.67 -4.42 -5.85
CA LEU A 114 3.91 -4.29 -7.30
C LEU A 114 3.36 -5.48 -8.07
N LEU A 115 3.55 -6.70 -7.57
CA LEU A 115 2.96 -7.90 -8.18
C LEU A 115 1.43 -7.84 -8.18
N GLU A 116 0.83 -7.44 -7.06
CA GLU A 116 -0.62 -7.25 -6.95
C GLU A 116 -1.13 -6.15 -7.89
N GLY A 117 -0.47 -4.99 -7.92
CA GLY A 117 -0.80 -3.89 -8.84
C GLY A 117 -0.71 -4.29 -10.31
N ALA A 118 0.33 -5.04 -10.69
CA ALA A 118 0.49 -5.59 -12.04
C ALA A 118 -0.62 -6.62 -12.36
N PHE A 119 -0.97 -7.49 -11.43
CA PHE A 119 -2.06 -8.46 -11.59
C PHE A 119 -3.38 -7.75 -11.90
N PHE A 120 -3.78 -6.79 -11.08
CA PHE A 120 -5.01 -6.02 -11.33
C PHE A 120 -4.91 -5.14 -12.57
N GLY A 121 -3.74 -4.58 -12.87
CA GLY A 121 -3.48 -3.81 -14.09
C GLY A 121 -3.62 -4.63 -15.37
N LEU A 122 -3.33 -5.92 -15.31
CA LEU A 122 -3.44 -6.85 -16.44
C LEU A 122 -4.76 -7.63 -16.45
N LEU A 123 -5.59 -7.49 -15.42
CA LEU A 123 -6.82 -8.29 -15.23
C LEU A 123 -7.73 -8.34 -16.49
N PRO A 124 -8.01 -7.22 -17.22
CA PRO A 124 -8.86 -7.30 -18.41
C PRO A 124 -8.24 -8.13 -19.54
N ARG A 125 -6.89 -8.15 -19.64
CA ARG A 125 -6.19 -8.98 -20.62
C ARG A 125 -6.29 -10.45 -20.27
N LEU A 126 -6.08 -10.79 -18.99
CA LEU A 126 -6.19 -12.15 -18.47
C LEU A 126 -7.61 -12.71 -18.66
N LEU A 127 -8.64 -11.93 -18.34
CA LEU A 127 -10.03 -12.36 -18.52
C LEU A 127 -10.41 -12.60 -19.99
N ARG A 128 -9.86 -11.82 -20.92
CA ARG A 128 -10.06 -12.06 -22.36
C ARG A 128 -9.36 -13.34 -22.83
N LEU A 129 -8.14 -13.61 -22.37
CA LEU A 129 -7.41 -14.84 -22.70
C LEU A 129 -8.17 -16.07 -22.21
N LEU A 130 -8.79 -15.98 -21.03
CA LEU A 130 -9.60 -17.03 -20.43
C LEU A 130 -11.03 -17.10 -21.00
N LYS A 131 -11.38 -16.26 -21.99
CA LYS A 131 -12.72 -16.20 -22.63
C LYS A 131 -13.87 -15.96 -21.62
N ILE A 132 -13.60 -15.29 -20.50
CA ILE A 132 -14.60 -15.00 -19.46
C ILE A 132 -15.38 -13.72 -19.77
N VAL A 133 -14.74 -12.79 -20.50
CA VAL A 133 -15.29 -11.47 -20.88
C VAL A 133 -14.96 -11.13 -22.32
#